data_efeed286167d1c47ea3d7d881da658d9
#
_entry.id   efeed286167d1c47ea3d7d881da658d9
#
_cell.length_a   1.000
_cell.length_b   1.000
_cell.length_c   1.000
_cell.angle_alpha   90.00
_cell.angle_beta   90.00
_cell.angle_gamma   90.00
#
_symmetry.space_group_name_H-M   'P 1'
#
loop_
_entity.id
_entity.type
_entity.pdbx_description
1 polymer ?
#
loop_
_entity_poly.entity_id
_entity_poly.type
_entity_poly.pdbx_seq_one_letter_code
_entity_poly.pdbx_strand_id
1 'polypeptide(L)'
;MKKFVCSVCGYVHEGETAPDFCPICKAPKEKFVEQAGEKSWAAEHVVGVAQGAPEEILQGLRENFQGECSEVGMYLAMARVAHREGYPEIGLYWEKAAYEEAEHAAKFAELLGEVITDSTKKNLEMRVDAENGATAGKFELAKKAKELNLDAIHDTVHEMARDEARHGKALEGLLKRYFK
;
A
#
# COMPACT_ATOMS: atom_id res chain seq x y z
N MET A 1 27.72 14.86 -27.36
CA MET A 1 27.62 15.31 -25.95
C MET A 1 26.56 14.45 -25.27
N LYS A 2 26.88 13.96 -24.13
CA LYS A 2 25.97 13.17 -23.28
C LYS A 2 25.12 14.09 -22.40
N LYS A 3 23.96 13.64 -22.00
CA LYS A 3 23.11 14.35 -21.02
C LYS A 3 23.14 13.60 -19.70
N PHE A 4 23.35 14.31 -18.62
CA PHE A 4 23.36 13.79 -17.26
C PHE A 4 22.29 14.47 -16.43
N VAL A 5 21.37 13.74 -15.86
CA VAL A 5 20.25 14.27 -15.07
C VAL A 5 20.53 14.06 -13.60
N CYS A 6 20.43 15.11 -12.80
CA CYS A 6 20.55 15.04 -11.35
C CYS A 6 19.32 14.37 -10.76
N SER A 7 19.47 13.22 -10.12
CA SER A 7 18.37 12.46 -9.50
C SER A 7 17.74 13.15 -8.29
N VAL A 8 18.36 14.22 -7.76
CA VAL A 8 17.84 14.97 -6.61
C VAL A 8 16.93 16.13 -7.02
N CYS A 9 17.31 16.89 -8.07
CA CYS A 9 16.58 18.10 -8.44
C CYS A 9 16.17 18.19 -9.92
N GLY A 10 16.48 17.17 -10.74
CA GLY A 10 16.15 17.14 -12.16
C GLY A 10 17.01 18.04 -13.06
N TYR A 11 18.05 18.72 -12.54
CA TYR A 11 18.94 19.53 -13.36
C TYR A 11 19.62 18.69 -14.44
N VAL A 12 19.61 19.16 -15.69
CA VAL A 12 20.24 18.47 -16.82
C VAL A 12 21.58 19.15 -17.13
N HIS A 13 22.65 18.37 -17.13
CA HIS A 13 23.99 18.77 -17.57
C HIS A 13 24.31 18.15 -18.94
N GLU A 14 24.78 18.94 -19.87
CA GLU A 14 25.27 18.48 -21.18
C GLU A 14 26.80 18.54 -21.20
N GLY A 15 27.44 17.38 -21.35
CA GLY A 15 28.90 17.25 -21.33
C GLY A 15 29.39 15.87 -21.68
N GLU A 16 30.68 15.63 -21.63
CA GLU A 16 31.27 14.28 -21.80
C GLU A 16 31.19 13.46 -20.50
N THR A 17 31.14 14.13 -19.35
CA THR A 17 31.04 13.53 -18.03
C THR A 17 30.07 14.30 -17.14
N ALA A 18 29.51 13.67 -16.13
CA ALA A 18 28.73 14.34 -15.10
C ALA A 18 29.61 15.32 -14.30
N PRO A 19 29.11 16.52 -13.90
CA PRO A 19 29.82 17.45 -13.05
C PRO A 19 30.06 16.89 -11.66
N ASP A 20 31.12 17.33 -10.98
CA ASP A 20 31.42 16.83 -9.62
C ASP A 20 30.33 17.17 -8.60
N PHE A 21 29.65 18.29 -8.80
CA PHE A 21 28.49 18.67 -7.96
C PHE A 21 27.42 19.33 -8.83
N CYS A 22 26.17 19.08 -8.47
CA CYS A 22 25.04 19.76 -9.10
C CYS A 22 25.07 21.25 -8.79
N PRO A 23 25.02 22.14 -9.83
CA PRO A 23 25.06 23.58 -9.60
C PRO A 23 23.84 24.11 -8.84
N ILE A 24 22.71 23.37 -8.88
CA ILE A 24 21.45 23.77 -8.26
C ILE A 24 21.36 23.27 -6.81
N CYS A 25 21.45 21.97 -6.59
CA CYS A 25 21.21 21.37 -5.26
C CYS A 25 22.47 20.88 -4.54
N LYS A 26 23.65 21.06 -5.15
CA LYS A 26 24.95 20.65 -4.59
C LYS A 26 25.10 19.14 -4.41
N ALA A 27 24.19 18.33 -4.93
CA ALA A 27 24.31 16.88 -4.92
C ALA A 27 25.62 16.42 -5.62
N PRO A 28 26.31 15.40 -5.09
CA PRO A 28 27.56 14.94 -5.66
C PRO A 28 27.35 14.19 -6.98
N LYS A 29 28.43 13.98 -7.73
CA LYS A 29 28.47 13.37 -9.08
C LYS A 29 27.71 12.05 -9.18
N GLU A 30 27.75 11.24 -8.17
CA GLU A 30 27.09 9.92 -8.09
C GLU A 30 25.55 10.01 -8.16
N LYS A 31 25.01 11.21 -7.99
CA LYS A 31 23.58 11.48 -8.14
C LYS A 31 23.17 11.89 -9.56
N PHE A 32 24.09 11.84 -10.51
CA PHE A 32 23.79 12.06 -11.91
C PHE A 32 23.62 10.75 -12.66
N VAL A 33 22.54 10.65 -13.44
CA VAL A 33 22.24 9.51 -14.31
C VAL A 33 22.45 9.94 -15.76
N GLU A 34 23.22 9.16 -16.53
CA GLU A 34 23.42 9.39 -17.96
C GLU A 34 22.11 9.09 -18.72
N GLN A 35 21.60 10.08 -19.44
CA GLN A 35 20.43 9.94 -20.29
C GLN A 35 20.85 9.38 -21.66
N ALA A 36 20.80 8.07 -21.82
CA ALA A 36 21.12 7.38 -23.06
C ALA A 36 19.89 7.26 -23.96
N GLY A 37 19.79 8.08 -25.01
CA GLY A 37 18.88 7.90 -26.16
C GLY A 37 17.36 7.75 -25.90
N GLU A 38 16.94 7.00 -24.94
CA GLU A 38 15.55 6.89 -24.46
C GLU A 38 15.35 7.83 -23.26
N LYS A 39 14.10 8.32 -23.08
CA LYS A 39 13.75 9.14 -21.91
C LYS A 39 14.01 8.36 -20.64
N SER A 40 15.01 8.74 -19.84
CA SER A 40 15.21 8.24 -18.49
C SER A 40 14.64 9.24 -17.47
N TRP A 41 14.07 8.71 -16.41
CA TRP A 41 13.58 9.54 -15.32
C TRP A 41 14.70 9.83 -14.33
N ALA A 42 14.83 11.07 -13.87
CA ALA A 42 15.85 11.48 -12.91
C ALA A 42 15.65 10.83 -11.52
N ALA A 43 14.42 10.46 -11.21
CA ALA A 43 14.05 9.69 -10.04
C ALA A 43 13.00 8.66 -10.45
N GLU A 44 13.17 7.45 -9.99
CA GLU A 44 12.19 6.37 -10.14
C GLU A 44 11.43 6.19 -8.83
N HIS A 45 10.13 5.94 -8.93
CA HIS A 45 9.33 5.52 -7.80
C HIS A 45 9.43 4.00 -7.69
N VAL A 46 10.08 3.51 -6.65
CA VAL A 46 10.40 2.09 -6.46
C VAL A 46 9.75 1.59 -5.19
N VAL A 47 9.00 0.47 -5.31
CA VAL A 47 8.50 -0.25 -4.14
C VAL A 47 9.68 -0.86 -3.37
N GLY A 48 9.70 -0.68 -2.05
CA GLY A 48 10.76 -1.21 -1.19
C GLY A 48 11.99 -0.31 -1.09
N VAL A 49 11.85 0.98 -1.34
CA VAL A 49 12.97 1.94 -1.26
C VAL A 49 13.62 1.99 0.13
N ALA A 50 12.89 1.61 1.18
CA ALA A 50 13.41 1.52 2.54
C ALA A 50 14.21 0.22 2.81
N GLN A 51 14.22 -0.74 1.89
CA GLN A 51 14.99 -1.99 2.07
C GLN A 51 16.47 -1.67 2.24
N GLY A 52 17.08 -2.23 3.30
CA GLY A 52 18.46 -1.93 3.66
C GLY A 52 18.65 -0.74 4.61
N ALA A 53 17.59 -0.05 5.00
CA ALA A 53 17.63 0.94 6.07
C ALA A 53 17.93 0.28 7.43
N PRO A 54 18.42 1.04 8.44
CA PRO A 54 18.59 0.53 9.78
C PRO A 54 17.30 -0.07 10.34
N GLU A 55 17.40 -1.18 11.11
CA GLU A 55 16.23 -1.89 11.65
C GLU A 55 15.31 -0.99 12.49
N GLU A 56 15.86 -0.05 13.22
CA GLU A 56 15.09 0.96 13.96
C GLU A 56 14.12 1.74 13.04
N ILE A 57 14.57 2.10 11.84
CA ILE A 57 13.73 2.81 10.85
C ILE A 57 12.69 1.87 10.27
N LEU A 58 13.08 0.65 9.90
CA LEU A 58 12.15 -0.36 9.36
C LEU A 58 11.06 -0.69 10.37
N GLN A 59 11.42 -0.86 11.63
CA GLN A 59 10.46 -1.12 12.71
C GLN A 59 9.48 0.04 12.87
N GLY A 60 9.95 1.28 12.88
CA GLY A 60 9.10 2.46 12.93
C GLY A 60 8.13 2.53 11.74
N LEU A 61 8.58 2.22 10.52
CA LEU A 61 7.72 2.17 9.34
C LEU A 61 6.64 1.08 9.45
N ARG A 62 6.98 -0.12 9.95
CA ARG A 62 6.01 -1.22 10.17
C ARG A 62 4.97 -0.87 11.21
N GLU A 63 5.38 -0.25 12.32
CA GLU A 63 4.47 0.21 13.39
C GLU A 63 3.49 1.26 12.88
N ASN A 64 3.98 2.24 12.12
CA ASN A 64 3.11 3.24 11.48
C ASN A 64 2.16 2.58 10.46
N PHE A 65 2.66 1.72 9.57
CA PHE A 65 1.80 0.98 8.64
C PHE A 65 0.65 0.25 9.36
N GLN A 66 0.95 -0.46 10.45
CA GLN A 66 -0.05 -1.16 11.24
C GLN A 66 -1.02 -0.19 11.94
N GLY A 67 -0.53 0.93 12.44
CA GLY A 67 -1.33 1.99 13.05
C GLY A 67 -2.36 2.54 12.05
N GLU A 68 -1.89 3.01 10.90
CA GLU A 68 -2.74 3.57 9.85
C GLU A 68 -3.80 2.56 9.34
N CYS A 69 -3.42 1.31 9.12
CA CYS A 69 -4.38 0.25 8.75
C CYS A 69 -5.48 0.06 9.81
N SER A 70 -5.13 0.18 11.09
CA SER A 70 -6.09 0.05 12.21
C SER A 70 -7.01 1.27 12.28
N GLU A 71 -6.48 2.48 12.05
CA GLU A 71 -7.23 3.73 12.09
C GLU A 71 -8.28 3.81 10.99
N VAL A 72 -8.03 3.26 9.80
CA VAL A 72 -9.05 3.13 8.74
C VAL A 72 -10.32 2.46 9.28
N GLY A 73 -10.17 1.29 9.91
CA GLY A 73 -11.29 0.54 10.47
C GLY A 73 -11.96 1.26 11.63
N MET A 74 -11.18 1.84 12.53
CA MET A 74 -11.69 2.59 13.69
C MET A 74 -12.50 3.80 13.26
N TYR A 75 -11.99 4.63 12.34
CA TYR A 75 -12.66 5.86 11.89
C TYR A 75 -13.94 5.55 11.13
N LEU A 76 -13.97 4.52 10.29
CA LEU A 76 -15.22 4.07 9.66
C LEU A 76 -16.24 3.58 10.68
N ALA A 77 -15.82 2.90 11.76
CA ALA A 77 -16.72 2.50 12.83
C ALA A 77 -17.24 3.69 13.63
N MET A 78 -16.38 4.68 13.94
CA MET A 78 -16.76 5.94 14.61
C MET A 78 -17.72 6.76 13.75
N ALA A 79 -17.53 6.80 12.44
CA ALA A 79 -18.46 7.44 11.51
C ALA A 79 -19.86 6.83 11.61
N ARG A 80 -19.96 5.50 11.62
CA ARG A 80 -21.26 4.80 11.79
C ARG A 80 -21.94 5.12 13.13
N VAL A 81 -21.16 5.28 14.22
CA VAL A 81 -21.69 5.71 15.52
C VAL A 81 -22.25 7.14 15.42
N ALA A 82 -21.47 8.08 14.89
CA ALA A 82 -21.86 9.47 14.73
C ALA A 82 -23.15 9.61 13.90
N HIS A 83 -23.27 8.87 12.78
CA HIS A 83 -24.48 8.88 11.97
C HIS A 83 -25.70 8.35 12.72
N ARG A 84 -25.56 7.27 13.50
CA ARG A 84 -26.66 6.74 14.32
C ARG A 84 -27.10 7.69 15.43
N GLU A 85 -26.17 8.46 15.97
CA GLU A 85 -26.45 9.48 17.01
C GLU A 85 -26.98 10.80 16.44
N GLY A 86 -27.04 10.96 15.12
CA GLY A 86 -27.56 12.15 14.46
C GLY A 86 -26.53 13.28 14.28
N TYR A 87 -25.23 12.92 14.25
CA TYR A 87 -24.12 13.85 14.00
C TYR A 87 -23.49 13.64 12.60
N PRO A 88 -24.22 13.90 11.50
CA PRO A 88 -23.74 13.56 10.16
C PRO A 88 -22.45 14.28 9.77
N GLU A 89 -22.23 15.51 10.22
CA GLU A 89 -21.00 16.27 9.92
C GLU A 89 -19.77 15.61 10.55
N ILE A 90 -19.90 15.07 11.77
CA ILE A 90 -18.83 14.32 12.44
C ILE A 90 -18.60 13.01 11.71
N GLY A 91 -19.68 12.30 11.32
CA GLY A 91 -19.59 11.07 10.55
C GLY A 91 -18.84 11.25 9.23
N LEU A 92 -19.19 12.26 8.46
CA LEU A 92 -18.52 12.60 7.19
C LEU A 92 -17.04 12.96 7.39
N TYR A 93 -16.70 13.64 8.48
CA TYR A 93 -15.30 13.93 8.79
C TYR A 93 -14.50 12.64 9.06
N TRP A 94 -15.06 11.71 9.85
CA TRP A 94 -14.42 10.42 10.12
C TRP A 94 -14.24 9.58 8.86
N GLU A 95 -15.23 9.55 7.95
CA GLU A 95 -15.11 8.85 6.66
C GLU A 95 -13.98 9.44 5.81
N LYS A 96 -13.86 10.77 5.77
CA LYS A 96 -12.78 11.45 5.08
C LYS A 96 -11.42 11.12 5.68
N ALA A 97 -11.30 11.21 7.02
CA ALA A 97 -10.07 10.88 7.73
C ALA A 97 -9.65 9.43 7.47
N ALA A 98 -10.60 8.46 7.53
CA ALA A 98 -10.32 7.06 7.22
C ALA A 98 -9.70 6.86 5.82
N TYR A 99 -10.11 7.65 4.84
CA TYR A 99 -9.52 7.61 3.51
C TYR A 99 -8.10 8.20 3.48
N GLU A 100 -7.85 9.26 4.23
CA GLU A 100 -6.51 9.85 4.38
C GLU A 100 -5.54 8.86 5.04
N GLU A 101 -5.99 8.13 6.10
CA GLU A 101 -5.17 7.08 6.73
C GLU A 101 -4.91 5.89 5.79
N ALA A 102 -5.87 5.54 4.92
CA ALA A 102 -5.63 4.52 3.90
C ALA A 102 -4.51 4.93 2.90
N GLU A 103 -4.44 6.21 2.53
CA GLU A 103 -3.37 6.75 1.70
C GLU A 103 -2.01 6.74 2.44
N HIS A 104 -1.99 7.04 3.74
CA HIS A 104 -0.77 6.93 4.56
C HIS A 104 -0.30 5.48 4.65
N ALA A 105 -1.20 4.54 4.94
CA ALA A 105 -0.89 3.11 4.97
C ALA A 105 -0.30 2.64 3.62
N ALA A 106 -0.88 3.08 2.49
CA ALA A 106 -0.38 2.73 1.18
C ALA A 106 1.07 3.21 0.96
N LYS A 107 1.40 4.44 1.39
CA LYS A 107 2.76 4.98 1.29
C LYS A 107 3.75 4.20 2.15
N PHE A 108 3.40 3.82 3.37
CA PHE A 108 4.25 2.97 4.21
C PHE A 108 4.44 1.57 3.60
N ALA A 109 3.39 0.99 3.01
CA ALA A 109 3.49 -0.29 2.30
C ALA A 109 4.46 -0.20 1.11
N GLU A 110 4.42 0.89 0.33
CA GLU A 110 5.33 1.13 -0.78
C GLU A 110 6.77 1.32 -0.32
N LEU A 111 7.01 2.10 0.75
CA LEU A 111 8.35 2.28 1.33
C LEU A 111 8.96 0.95 1.76
N LEU A 112 8.19 0.11 2.46
CA LEU A 112 8.65 -1.18 2.97
C LEU A 112 8.82 -2.24 1.88
N GLY A 113 7.89 -2.34 0.92
CA GLY A 113 7.88 -3.40 -0.08
C GLY A 113 7.77 -4.81 0.51
N GLU A 114 7.16 -4.94 1.71
CA GLU A 114 7.00 -6.23 2.41
C GLU A 114 5.65 -6.89 2.13
N VAL A 115 4.58 -6.10 1.98
CA VAL A 115 3.21 -6.59 1.76
C VAL A 115 2.75 -6.42 0.32
N ILE A 116 3.49 -5.67 -0.48
CA ILE A 116 3.29 -5.46 -1.91
C ILE A 116 4.59 -5.61 -2.67
N THR A 117 4.50 -5.80 -3.98
CA THR A 117 5.65 -5.81 -4.91
C THR A 117 5.39 -4.84 -6.06
N ASP A 118 6.40 -4.55 -6.85
CA ASP A 118 6.32 -3.78 -8.10
C ASP A 118 5.68 -4.56 -9.28
N SER A 119 5.25 -5.80 -9.03
CA SER A 119 4.62 -6.67 -10.02
C SER A 119 3.12 -6.87 -9.75
N THR A 120 2.27 -6.31 -10.60
CA THR A 120 0.81 -6.53 -10.55
C THR A 120 0.45 -8.01 -10.55
N LYS A 121 1.17 -8.83 -11.35
CA LYS A 121 0.95 -10.28 -11.40
C LYS A 121 1.20 -10.92 -10.03
N LYS A 122 2.36 -10.65 -9.42
CA LYS A 122 2.72 -11.19 -8.11
C LYS A 122 1.75 -10.73 -7.02
N ASN A 123 1.37 -9.45 -7.04
CA ASN A 123 0.40 -8.91 -6.09
C ASN A 123 -0.96 -9.62 -6.19
N LEU A 124 -1.44 -9.90 -7.42
CA LEU A 124 -2.65 -10.69 -7.62
C LEU A 124 -2.50 -12.13 -7.10
N GLU A 125 -1.39 -12.81 -7.40
CA GLU A 125 -1.11 -14.18 -6.92
C GLU A 125 -1.13 -14.23 -5.38
N MET A 126 -0.39 -13.35 -4.73
CA MET A 126 -0.33 -13.25 -3.26
C MET A 126 -1.72 -13.00 -2.65
N ARG A 127 -2.51 -12.13 -3.28
CA ARG A 127 -3.85 -11.79 -2.75
C ARG A 127 -4.85 -12.90 -2.96
N VAL A 128 -4.83 -13.63 -4.08
CA VAL A 128 -5.69 -14.81 -4.28
C VAL A 128 -5.49 -15.82 -3.13
N ASP A 129 -4.23 -16.12 -2.80
CA ASP A 129 -3.91 -17.05 -1.73
C ASP A 129 -4.35 -16.53 -0.34
N ALA A 130 -4.13 -15.24 -0.08
CA ALA A 130 -4.52 -14.60 1.17
C ALA A 130 -6.05 -14.56 1.35
N GLU A 131 -6.82 -14.23 0.29
CA GLU A 131 -8.28 -14.22 0.33
C GLU A 131 -8.85 -15.64 0.56
N ASN A 132 -8.20 -16.67 -0.01
CA ASN A 132 -8.56 -18.05 0.25
C ASN A 132 -8.39 -18.42 1.72
N GLY A 133 -7.24 -18.08 2.32
CA GLY A 133 -6.97 -18.28 3.74
C GLY A 133 -7.92 -17.48 4.64
N ALA A 134 -8.18 -16.21 4.30
CA ALA A 134 -9.09 -15.34 5.04
C ALA A 134 -10.54 -15.87 5.01
N THR A 135 -10.98 -16.41 3.86
CA THR A 135 -12.28 -17.07 3.72
C THR A 135 -12.39 -18.24 4.71
N ALA A 136 -11.41 -19.13 4.70
CA ALA A 136 -11.41 -20.32 5.58
C ALA A 136 -11.38 -19.91 7.06
N GLY A 137 -10.50 -19.00 7.45
CA GLY A 137 -10.39 -18.55 8.84
C GLY A 137 -11.66 -17.89 9.38
N LYS A 138 -12.28 -16.99 8.58
CA LYS A 138 -13.53 -16.35 8.96
C LYS A 138 -14.69 -17.35 9.03
N PHE A 139 -14.73 -18.32 8.12
CA PHE A 139 -15.76 -19.36 8.14
C PHE A 139 -15.69 -20.22 9.42
N GLU A 140 -14.49 -20.64 9.82
CA GLU A 140 -14.29 -21.40 11.07
C GLU A 140 -14.65 -20.56 12.31
N LEU A 141 -14.31 -19.27 12.33
CA LEU A 141 -14.71 -18.37 13.41
C LEU A 141 -16.23 -18.21 13.48
N ALA A 142 -16.89 -18.04 12.34
CA ALA A 142 -18.35 -17.95 12.28
C ALA A 142 -19.03 -19.23 12.80
N LYS A 143 -18.54 -20.41 12.38
CA LYS A 143 -19.01 -21.69 12.85
C LYS A 143 -18.90 -21.81 14.38
N LYS A 144 -17.75 -21.47 14.94
CA LYS A 144 -17.53 -21.47 16.38
C LYS A 144 -18.46 -20.50 17.13
N ALA A 145 -18.71 -19.33 16.57
CA ALA A 145 -19.67 -18.37 17.12
C ALA A 145 -21.10 -18.96 17.15
N LYS A 146 -21.48 -19.68 16.08
CA LYS A 146 -22.80 -20.36 16.04
C LYS A 146 -22.94 -21.46 17.09
N GLU A 147 -21.91 -22.27 17.29
CA GLU A 147 -21.87 -23.30 18.33
C GLU A 147 -22.07 -22.72 19.75
N LEU A 148 -21.65 -21.46 19.94
CA LEU A 148 -21.79 -20.73 21.20
C LEU A 148 -23.07 -19.88 21.28
N ASN A 149 -23.98 -19.97 20.31
CA ASN A 149 -25.21 -19.16 20.18
C ASN A 149 -24.96 -17.66 20.13
N LEU A 150 -23.83 -17.24 19.53
CA LEU A 150 -23.46 -15.84 19.30
C LEU A 150 -23.89 -15.42 17.89
N ASP A 151 -25.20 -15.37 17.63
CA ASP A 151 -25.78 -15.21 16.28
C ASP A 151 -25.32 -13.91 15.59
N ALA A 152 -25.27 -12.78 16.30
CA ALA A 152 -24.83 -11.50 15.71
C ALA A 152 -23.37 -11.57 15.23
N ILE A 153 -22.50 -12.27 15.97
CA ILE A 153 -21.10 -12.47 15.57
C ILE A 153 -21.02 -13.42 14.38
N HIS A 154 -21.76 -14.56 14.47
CA HIS A 154 -21.84 -15.52 13.39
C HIS A 154 -22.26 -14.86 12.07
N ASP A 155 -23.37 -14.14 12.06
CA ASP A 155 -23.94 -13.55 10.85
C ASP A 155 -22.98 -12.54 10.22
N THR A 156 -22.37 -11.68 11.04
CA THR A 156 -21.41 -10.69 10.59
C THR A 156 -20.15 -11.33 9.99
N VAL A 157 -19.55 -12.28 10.69
CA VAL A 157 -18.29 -12.91 10.26
C VAL A 157 -18.52 -13.86 9.07
N HIS A 158 -19.67 -14.56 9.04
CA HIS A 158 -20.04 -15.43 7.93
C HIS A 158 -20.24 -14.63 6.63
N GLU A 159 -20.88 -13.47 6.70
CA GLU A 159 -21.02 -12.59 5.52
C GLU A 159 -19.66 -12.08 5.04
N MET A 160 -18.75 -11.68 5.95
CA MET A 160 -17.38 -11.33 5.62
C MET A 160 -16.63 -12.49 4.94
N ALA A 161 -16.81 -13.74 5.40
CA ALA A 161 -16.20 -14.90 4.76
C ALA A 161 -16.64 -15.07 3.29
N ARG A 162 -17.92 -14.75 2.99
CA ARG A 162 -18.46 -14.76 1.62
C ARG A 162 -17.86 -13.62 0.77
N ASP A 163 -17.64 -12.46 1.39
CA ASP A 163 -16.97 -11.34 0.70
C ASP A 163 -15.53 -11.70 0.32
N GLU A 164 -14.75 -12.31 1.24
CA GLU A 164 -13.38 -12.75 0.92
C GLU A 164 -13.37 -13.78 -0.23
N ALA A 165 -14.33 -14.71 -0.23
CA ALA A 165 -14.47 -15.67 -1.34
C ALA A 165 -14.78 -14.97 -2.68
N ARG A 166 -15.58 -13.92 -2.66
CA ARG A 166 -15.91 -13.09 -3.83
C ARG A 166 -14.67 -12.31 -4.31
N HIS A 167 -13.92 -11.71 -3.38
CA HIS A 167 -12.67 -11.01 -3.67
C HIS A 167 -11.65 -11.96 -4.31
N GLY A 168 -11.41 -13.12 -3.69
CA GLY A 168 -10.47 -14.11 -4.20
C GLY A 168 -10.81 -14.59 -5.61
N LYS A 169 -12.08 -14.87 -5.88
CA LYS A 169 -12.55 -15.25 -7.23
C LYS A 169 -12.40 -14.13 -8.26
N ALA A 170 -12.65 -12.87 -7.86
CA ALA A 170 -12.48 -11.73 -8.75
C ALA A 170 -10.99 -11.54 -9.11
N LEU A 171 -10.10 -11.60 -8.11
CA LEU A 171 -8.65 -11.49 -8.31
C LEU A 171 -8.09 -12.64 -9.17
N GLU A 172 -8.56 -13.87 -8.95
CA GLU A 172 -8.19 -15.03 -9.77
C GLU A 172 -8.66 -14.84 -11.23
N GLY A 173 -9.86 -14.32 -11.42
CA GLY A 173 -10.39 -13.99 -12.74
C GLY A 173 -9.55 -12.95 -13.47
N LEU A 174 -9.10 -11.91 -12.79
CA LEU A 174 -8.18 -10.89 -13.32
C LEU A 174 -6.82 -11.49 -13.68
N LEU A 175 -6.27 -12.32 -12.78
CA LEU A 175 -4.99 -13.00 -13.01
C LEU A 175 -5.05 -13.86 -14.29
N LYS A 176 -6.08 -14.68 -14.45
CA LYS A 176 -6.29 -15.52 -15.64
C LYS A 176 -6.51 -14.70 -16.91
N ARG A 177 -7.13 -13.53 -16.81
CA ARG A 177 -7.42 -12.67 -17.96
C ARG A 177 -6.18 -11.97 -18.51
N TYR A 178 -5.35 -11.44 -17.65
CA TYR A 178 -4.25 -10.55 -18.04
C TYR A 178 -2.87 -11.21 -18.04
N PHE A 179 -2.67 -12.31 -17.30
CA PHE A 179 -1.36 -12.94 -17.10
C PHE A 179 -1.41 -14.44 -17.45
N LYS A 180 -1.70 -14.71 -18.72
CA LYS A 180 -1.70 -16.07 -19.29
C LYS A 180 -0.26 -16.64 -19.37
#